data_7ab0bdc801942adbf78e4718e7b6ecf6
#
_entry.id   7ab0bdc801942adbf78e4718e7b6ecf6
#
_cell.length_a   1.000
_cell.length_b   1.000
_cell.length_c   1.000
_cell.angle_alpha   90.00
_cell.angle_beta   90.00
_cell.angle_gamma   90.00
#
_symmetry.space_group_name_H-M   'P 1'
#
loop_
_entity.id
_entity.type
_entity.pdbx_description
1 polymer ?
#
loop_
_entity_poly.entity_id
_entity_poly.type
_entity_poly.pdbx_seq_one_letter_code
_entity_poly.pdbx_strand_id
1 'polypeptide(L)'
;MALDYTALGQRISFFRTRKHITQEELADNLNLNRAYLAQIETAVRHPSIETVVNIANTLGVSVDDLLVDSLTHSVSTADTEVHRLLIDCNENEAEILTRNMKELKAILYSLGI
;
A
#
# COMPACT_ATOMS: atom_id res chain seq x y z
N MET A 1 8.80 10.02 17.31
CA MET A 1 8.95 9.71 15.89
C MET A 1 7.96 10.51 15.08
N ALA A 2 8.39 11.14 14.01
CA ALA A 2 7.50 11.87 13.13
C ALA A 2 7.05 10.97 11.97
N LEU A 3 5.79 11.10 11.58
CA LEU A 3 5.26 10.44 10.39
C LEU A 3 5.89 11.08 9.14
N ASP A 4 6.33 10.24 8.21
CA ASP A 4 6.89 10.71 6.93
C ASP A 4 5.76 11.01 5.94
N TYR A 5 5.26 12.24 5.95
CA TYR A 5 4.16 12.64 5.07
C TYR A 5 4.55 12.69 3.60
N THR A 6 5.83 12.94 3.30
CA THR A 6 6.32 12.89 1.93
C THR A 6 6.21 11.47 1.37
N ALA A 7 6.66 10.49 2.14
CA ALA A 7 6.54 9.09 1.75
C ALA A 7 5.07 8.66 1.63
N LEU A 8 4.22 9.08 2.57
CA LEU A 8 2.79 8.80 2.51
C LEU A 8 2.16 9.32 1.21
N GLY A 9 2.44 10.58 0.88
CA GLY A 9 1.93 11.18 -0.36
C GLY A 9 2.40 10.45 -1.60
N GLN A 10 3.67 10.05 -1.63
CA GLN A 10 4.23 9.28 -2.74
C GLN A 10 3.58 7.91 -2.86
N ARG A 11 3.28 7.24 -1.76
CA ARG A 11 2.59 5.95 -1.76
C ARG A 11 1.16 6.09 -2.28
N ILE A 12 0.45 7.13 -1.87
CA ILE A 12 -0.89 7.40 -2.37
C ILE A 12 -0.86 7.60 -3.90
N SER A 13 0.04 8.43 -4.38
CA SER A 13 0.21 8.69 -5.81
C SER A 13 0.58 7.41 -6.57
N PHE A 14 1.46 6.59 -6.01
CA PHE A 14 1.89 5.33 -6.60
C PHE A 14 0.71 4.38 -6.78
N PHE A 15 -0.06 4.12 -5.73
CA PHE A 15 -1.20 3.21 -5.81
C PHE A 15 -2.33 3.75 -6.68
N ARG A 16 -2.56 5.06 -6.63
CA ARG A 16 -3.53 5.72 -7.50
C ARG A 16 -3.17 5.52 -8.98
N THR A 17 -1.92 5.79 -9.32
CA THR A 17 -1.42 5.68 -10.70
C THR A 17 -1.49 4.22 -11.18
N ARG A 18 -1.17 3.27 -10.34
CA ARG A 18 -1.25 1.85 -10.70
C ARG A 18 -2.68 1.39 -10.98
N LYS A 19 -3.65 2.01 -10.34
CA LYS A 19 -5.06 1.75 -10.62
C LYS A 19 -5.60 2.52 -11.82
N HIS A 20 -4.75 3.32 -12.46
CA HIS A 20 -5.14 4.17 -13.60
C HIS A 20 -6.26 5.15 -13.24
N ILE A 21 -6.22 5.69 -12.02
CA ILE A 21 -7.19 6.66 -11.52
C ILE A 21 -6.52 8.03 -11.48
N THR A 22 -7.22 9.04 -11.98
CA THR A 22 -6.72 10.43 -11.91
C THR A 22 -6.91 11.00 -10.51
N GLN A 23 -6.19 12.09 -10.20
CA GLN A 23 -6.41 12.81 -8.94
C GLN A 23 -7.86 13.27 -8.80
N GLU A 24 -8.46 13.74 -9.90
CA GLU A 24 -9.85 14.18 -9.89
C GLU A 24 -10.80 13.04 -9.55
N GLU A 25 -10.62 11.88 -10.17
CA GLU A 25 -11.44 10.70 -9.89
C GLU A 25 -11.33 10.25 -8.45
N LEU A 26 -10.12 10.18 -7.92
CA LEU A 26 -9.92 9.79 -6.52
C LEU A 26 -10.54 10.83 -5.57
N ALA A 27 -10.33 12.11 -5.85
CA ALA A 27 -10.91 13.18 -5.03
C ALA A 27 -12.44 13.11 -5.03
N ASP A 28 -13.05 12.88 -6.19
CA ASP A 28 -14.51 12.75 -6.30
C ASP A 28 -15.02 11.58 -5.44
N ASN A 29 -14.33 10.43 -5.50
CA ASN A 29 -14.71 9.27 -4.70
C ASN A 29 -14.61 9.52 -3.19
N LEU A 30 -13.75 10.46 -2.79
CA LEU A 30 -13.51 10.79 -1.39
C LEU A 30 -14.29 12.02 -0.92
N ASN A 31 -15.07 12.65 -1.80
CA ASN A 31 -15.74 13.93 -1.54
C ASN A 31 -14.75 15.04 -1.15
N LEU A 32 -13.57 15.00 -1.75
CA LEU A 32 -12.53 16.02 -1.60
C LEU A 32 -12.38 16.78 -2.91
N ASN A 33 -11.85 18.00 -2.86
CA ASN A 33 -11.48 18.66 -4.09
C ASN A 33 -10.09 18.18 -4.55
N ARG A 34 -9.85 18.29 -5.86
CA ARG A 34 -8.61 17.83 -6.48
C ARG A 34 -7.38 18.55 -5.90
N ALA A 35 -7.50 19.86 -5.63
CA ALA A 35 -6.39 20.63 -5.10
C ALA A 35 -5.94 20.11 -3.73
N TYR A 36 -6.88 19.74 -2.87
CA TYR A 36 -6.58 19.18 -1.56
C TYR A 36 -5.86 17.83 -1.68
N LEU A 37 -6.35 16.96 -2.57
CA LEU A 37 -5.70 15.67 -2.81
C LEU A 37 -4.28 15.86 -3.36
N ALA A 38 -4.09 16.79 -4.29
CA ALA A 38 -2.77 17.10 -4.82
C ALA A 38 -1.82 17.57 -3.72
N GLN A 39 -2.31 18.36 -2.77
CA GLN A 39 -1.53 18.82 -1.62
C GLN A 39 -1.19 17.68 -0.66
N ILE A 40 -2.05 16.68 -0.52
CA ILE A 40 -1.75 15.48 0.27
C ILE A 40 -0.63 14.68 -0.42
N GLU A 41 -0.72 14.48 -1.73
CA GLU A 41 0.29 13.72 -2.48
C GLU A 41 1.66 14.39 -2.50
N THR A 42 1.71 15.70 -2.36
CA THR A 42 2.97 16.46 -2.31
C THR A 42 3.41 16.85 -0.89
N ALA A 43 2.69 16.38 0.13
CA ALA A 43 2.96 16.63 1.53
C ALA A 43 2.82 18.10 1.96
N VAL A 44 2.14 18.92 1.17
CA VAL A 44 1.82 20.31 1.55
C VAL A 44 0.73 20.30 2.64
N ARG A 45 -0.17 19.33 2.59
CA ARG A 45 -1.22 19.13 3.58
C ARG A 45 -1.13 17.75 4.19
N HIS A 46 -1.41 17.67 5.48
CA HIS A 46 -1.44 16.41 6.22
C HIS A 46 -2.87 15.91 6.32
N PRO A 47 -3.19 14.73 5.78
CA PRO A 47 -4.54 14.19 5.86
C PRO A 47 -4.84 13.74 7.29
N SER A 48 -6.13 13.79 7.67
CA SER A 48 -6.59 13.16 8.90
C SER A 48 -6.48 11.65 8.79
N ILE A 49 -6.53 10.96 9.93
CA ILE A 49 -6.50 9.50 9.95
C ILE A 49 -7.71 8.92 9.20
N GLU A 50 -8.87 9.55 9.34
CA GLU A 50 -10.08 9.15 8.62
C GLU A 50 -9.87 9.24 7.10
N THR A 51 -9.27 10.33 6.63
CA THR A 51 -8.97 10.52 5.21
C THR A 51 -8.00 9.44 4.73
N VAL A 52 -6.97 9.11 5.50
CA VAL A 52 -6.02 8.04 5.15
C VAL A 52 -6.73 6.70 5.01
N VAL A 53 -7.62 6.36 5.94
CA VAL A 53 -8.41 5.13 5.88
C VAL A 53 -9.30 5.11 4.63
N ASN A 54 -9.96 6.22 4.34
CA ASN A 54 -10.83 6.32 3.16
C ASN A 54 -10.04 6.19 1.86
N ILE A 55 -8.85 6.78 1.79
CA ILE A 55 -7.95 6.64 0.65
C ILE A 55 -7.55 5.17 0.47
N ALA A 56 -7.12 4.51 1.53
CA ALA A 56 -6.73 3.11 1.51
C ALA A 56 -7.88 2.23 0.99
N ASN A 57 -9.08 2.42 1.52
CA ASN A 57 -10.26 1.67 1.11
C ASN A 57 -10.59 1.88 -0.36
N THR A 58 -10.51 3.11 -0.84
CA THR A 58 -10.80 3.44 -2.24
C THR A 58 -9.75 2.85 -3.18
N LEU A 59 -8.49 2.86 -2.78
CA LEU A 59 -7.40 2.31 -3.56
C LEU A 59 -7.27 0.78 -3.43
N GLY A 60 -8.00 0.17 -2.49
CA GLY A 60 -7.94 -1.27 -2.28
C GLY A 60 -6.62 -1.73 -1.68
N VAL A 61 -5.98 -0.88 -0.87
CA VAL A 61 -4.74 -1.20 -0.16
C VAL A 61 -4.98 -1.05 1.34
N SER A 62 -4.05 -1.56 2.15
CA SER A 62 -4.13 -1.38 3.60
C SER A 62 -3.54 -0.03 3.99
N VAL A 63 -3.91 0.44 5.19
CA VAL A 63 -3.25 1.62 5.76
C VAL A 63 -1.75 1.34 5.98
N ASP A 64 -1.40 0.11 6.33
CA ASP A 64 0.01 -0.30 6.46
C ASP A 64 0.78 -0.11 5.15
N ASP A 65 0.15 -0.39 4.01
CA ASP A 65 0.78 -0.18 2.70
C ASP A 65 1.12 1.29 2.48
N LEU A 66 0.25 2.20 2.92
CA LEU A 66 0.48 3.64 2.78
C LEU A 66 1.52 4.15 3.77
N LEU A 67 1.60 3.55 4.96
CA LEU A 67 2.45 4.01 6.06
C LEU A 67 3.72 3.18 6.24
N VAL A 68 4.01 2.27 5.32
CA VAL A 68 5.10 1.29 5.49
C VAL A 68 6.45 1.96 5.75
N ASP A 69 6.69 3.13 5.19
CA ASP A 69 7.95 3.86 5.37
C ASP A 69 8.11 4.46 6.76
N SER A 70 7.00 4.57 7.51
CA SER A 70 7.01 5.13 8.87
C SER A 70 6.88 4.06 9.94
N LEU A 71 6.57 2.82 9.57
CA LEU A 71 6.36 1.72 10.50
C LEU A 71 7.68 1.01 10.78
N THR A 72 7.95 0.74 12.06
CA THR A 72 9.18 0.06 12.47
C THR A 72 8.95 -1.36 12.98
N HIS A 73 7.74 -1.69 13.42
CA HIS A 73 7.43 -2.95 14.09
C HIS A 73 6.15 -3.64 13.63
N SER A 74 5.61 -3.26 12.45
CA SER A 74 4.37 -3.87 11.97
C SER A 74 4.58 -5.32 11.53
N VAL A 75 5.76 -5.64 10.97
CA VAL A 75 6.11 -6.96 10.45
C VAL A 75 7.61 -7.22 10.64
N SER A 76 8.02 -8.49 10.58
CA SER A 76 9.44 -8.85 10.56
C SER A 76 10.07 -8.41 9.23
N THR A 77 11.42 -8.38 9.19
CA THR A 77 12.14 -8.02 7.97
C THR A 77 11.77 -8.93 6.80
N ALA A 78 11.64 -10.24 7.05
CA ALA A 78 11.25 -11.21 6.02
C ALA A 78 9.83 -10.95 5.51
N ASP A 79 8.89 -10.69 6.43
CA ASP A 79 7.51 -10.39 6.07
C ASP A 79 7.41 -9.11 5.28
N THR A 80 8.22 -8.10 5.62
CA THR A 80 8.26 -6.83 4.90
C THR A 80 8.77 -7.03 3.48
N GLU A 81 9.80 -7.87 3.30
CA GLU A 81 10.34 -8.16 1.98
C GLU A 81 9.34 -8.92 1.12
N VAL A 82 8.69 -9.96 1.67
CA VAL A 82 7.61 -10.69 0.98
C VAL A 82 6.49 -9.74 0.59
N HIS A 83 6.07 -8.88 1.52
CA HIS A 83 5.01 -7.91 1.25
C HIS A 83 5.39 -6.99 0.08
N ARG A 84 6.61 -6.50 0.05
CA ARG A 84 7.10 -5.64 -1.04
C ARG A 84 7.09 -6.36 -2.39
N LEU A 85 7.38 -7.66 -2.40
CA LEU A 85 7.35 -8.45 -3.62
C LEU A 85 5.92 -8.63 -4.16
N LEU A 86 4.92 -8.66 -3.28
CA LEU A 86 3.53 -8.89 -3.66
C LEU A 86 2.75 -7.62 -3.92
N ILE A 87 3.18 -6.48 -3.39
CA ILE A 87 2.40 -5.24 -3.39
C ILE A 87 2.16 -4.70 -4.80
N ASP A 88 3.10 -4.94 -5.72
CA ASP A 88 2.99 -4.47 -7.09
C ASP A 88 2.51 -5.55 -8.07
N CYS A 89 2.02 -6.68 -7.55
CA CYS A 89 1.46 -7.74 -8.35
C CYS A 89 -0.03 -7.51 -8.61
N ASN A 90 -0.50 -7.92 -9.80
CA ASN A 90 -1.93 -8.04 -10.02
C ASN A 90 -2.45 -9.31 -9.32
N GLU A 91 -3.78 -9.53 -9.33
CA GLU A 91 -4.39 -10.68 -8.66
C GLU A 91 -3.85 -12.02 -9.16
N ASN A 92 -3.65 -12.15 -10.47
CA ASN A 92 -3.15 -13.40 -11.07
C ASN A 92 -1.71 -13.66 -10.65
N GLU A 93 -0.87 -12.62 -10.69
CA GLU A 93 0.54 -12.74 -10.27
C GLU A 93 0.64 -13.11 -8.79
N ALA A 94 -0.13 -12.44 -7.94
CA ALA A 94 -0.13 -12.71 -6.51
C ALA A 94 -0.61 -14.13 -6.21
N GLU A 95 -1.62 -14.62 -6.93
CA GLU A 95 -2.12 -15.99 -6.78
C GLU A 95 -1.06 -17.02 -7.16
N ILE A 96 -0.38 -16.81 -8.28
CA ILE A 96 0.68 -17.72 -8.75
C ILE A 96 1.82 -17.77 -7.73
N LEU A 97 2.28 -16.61 -7.27
CA LEU A 97 3.38 -16.53 -6.29
C LEU A 97 2.99 -17.16 -4.96
N THR A 98 1.77 -16.90 -4.49
CA THR A 98 1.28 -17.48 -3.23
C THR A 98 1.16 -19.00 -3.33
N ARG A 99 0.67 -19.52 -4.45
CA ARG A 99 0.58 -20.96 -4.69
C ARG A 99 1.96 -21.62 -4.65
N ASN A 100 2.94 -21.01 -5.32
CA ASN A 100 4.32 -21.52 -5.32
C ASN A 100 4.93 -21.49 -3.93
N MET A 101 4.68 -20.46 -3.14
CA MET A 101 5.14 -20.40 -1.75
C MET A 101 4.54 -21.51 -0.90
N LYS A 102 3.26 -21.81 -1.06
CA LYS A 102 2.59 -22.90 -0.35
C LYS A 102 3.19 -24.26 -0.69
N GLU A 103 3.48 -24.48 -1.97
CA GLU A 103 4.10 -25.74 -2.43
C GLU A 103 5.52 -25.89 -1.88
N LEU A 104 6.33 -24.83 -1.93
CA LEU A 104 7.67 -24.84 -1.37
C LEU A 104 7.64 -25.06 0.14
N LYS A 105 6.71 -24.45 0.83
CA LYS A 105 6.55 -24.64 2.27
C LYS A 105 6.23 -26.09 2.62
N ALA A 106 5.36 -26.73 1.85
CA ALA A 106 5.02 -28.14 2.04
C ALA A 106 6.25 -29.04 1.83
N ILE A 107 7.07 -28.73 0.83
CA ILE A 107 8.32 -29.46 0.57
C ILE A 107 9.28 -29.32 1.76
N LEU A 108 9.45 -28.10 2.26
CA LEU A 108 10.32 -27.85 3.40
C LEU A 108 9.88 -28.62 4.65
N TYR A 109 8.57 -28.70 4.91
CA TYR A 109 8.04 -29.50 6.02
C TYR A 109 8.32 -30.99 5.82
N SER A 110 8.17 -31.50 4.59
CA SER A 110 8.43 -32.92 4.32
C SER A 110 9.90 -33.30 4.45
N LEU A 111 10.80 -32.32 4.26
CA LEU A 111 12.24 -32.52 4.43
C LEU A 111 12.70 -32.36 5.88
N GLY A 112 11.84 -31.94 6.78
CA GLY A 112 12.16 -31.72 8.19
C GLY A 112 13.10 -30.56 8.44
N ILE A 113 13.11 -29.59 7.55
CA ILE A 113 13.96 -28.40 7.65
C ILE A 113 13.26 -27.29 8.42
#